data_71ef3e5fb0eff4e15695760058ec30e0
#
_entry.id   71ef3e5fb0eff4e15695760058ec30e0
#
_cell.length_a   1.000
_cell.length_b   1.000
_cell.length_c   1.000
_cell.angle_alpha   90.00
_cell.angle_beta   90.00
_cell.angle_gamma   90.00
#
_symmetry.space_group_name_H-M   'P 1'
#
loop_
_entity.id
_entity.type
_entity.pdbx_description
1 polymer ?
#
loop_
_entity_poly.entity_id
_entity_poly.type
_entity_poly.pdbx_seq_one_letter_code
_entity_poly.pdbx_strand_id
1 'polypeptide(L)'
;VEKILYGGSETVPAAPGTYPVTCVLRLGDETIEFQIGTLVVPEGKSDDADTPQSPLYRVTDKDGKDIAYMAEQKDGVLTVTVDADFAVLTGKLSGISTLKAQGVEKIMFVTKGAASAFLLSDLLDKGEGGEAYRLTHDGKAVTFTLGEKMTDVSAVLTKP
;
A
#
# COMPACT_ATOMS: atom_id res chain seq x y z
N VAL A 1 -0.79 -12.58 34.73
CA VAL A 1 0.02 -13.05 33.58
C VAL A 1 1.45 -13.16 34.04
N GLU A 2 2.01 -14.35 33.99
CA GLU A 2 3.39 -14.55 34.39
C GLU A 2 4.34 -14.25 33.22
N LYS A 3 3.99 -14.71 32.01
CA LYS A 3 4.79 -14.46 30.81
C LYS A 3 3.98 -14.67 29.54
N ILE A 4 4.49 -14.14 28.46
CA ILE A 4 3.92 -14.34 27.13
C ILE A 4 4.98 -15.03 26.28
N LEU A 5 4.55 -16.07 25.55
CA LEU A 5 5.43 -16.84 24.67
C LEU A 5 5.04 -16.61 23.21
N TYR A 6 6.04 -16.45 22.38
CA TYR A 6 5.89 -16.31 20.93
C TYR A 6 6.51 -17.54 20.26
N GLY A 7 5.67 -18.46 19.78
CA GLY A 7 6.14 -19.72 19.22
C GLY A 7 6.89 -20.59 20.23
N GLY A 8 6.57 -20.46 21.53
CA GLY A 8 7.25 -21.17 22.60
C GLY A 8 8.46 -20.45 23.19
N SER A 9 8.73 -19.20 22.78
CA SER A 9 9.86 -18.40 23.27
C SER A 9 9.37 -17.13 23.95
N GLU A 10 10.06 -16.72 25.00
CA GLU A 10 9.76 -15.45 25.68
C GLU A 10 10.22 -14.23 24.89
N THR A 11 11.01 -14.44 23.84
CA THR A 11 11.53 -13.37 23.00
C THR A 11 10.66 -13.18 21.77
N VAL A 12 10.34 -11.92 21.44
CA VAL A 12 9.61 -11.59 20.22
C VAL A 12 10.47 -12.00 19.02
N PRO A 13 9.94 -12.83 18.12
CA PRO A 13 10.71 -13.29 16.97
C PRO A 13 10.97 -12.15 15.98
N ALA A 14 12.18 -12.07 15.48
CA ALA A 14 12.57 -11.13 14.44
C ALA A 14 12.54 -11.76 13.04
N ALA A 15 12.53 -13.09 12.97
CA ALA A 15 12.48 -13.79 11.69
C ALA A 15 11.05 -13.79 11.12
N PRO A 16 10.89 -13.70 9.79
CA PRO A 16 9.57 -13.76 9.18
C PRO A 16 8.88 -15.09 9.47
N GLY A 17 7.58 -15.03 9.66
CA GLY A 17 6.78 -16.21 9.91
C GLY A 17 5.56 -15.93 10.74
N THR A 18 4.81 -16.98 11.04
CA THR A 18 3.63 -16.92 11.88
C THR A 18 3.93 -17.64 13.20
N TYR A 19 3.72 -16.96 14.30
CA TYR A 19 4.04 -17.46 15.63
C TYR A 19 2.80 -17.43 16.51
N PRO A 20 2.43 -18.56 17.15
CA PRO A 20 1.34 -18.53 18.11
C PRO A 20 1.76 -17.75 19.35
N VAL A 21 0.88 -16.88 19.82
CA VAL A 21 1.10 -16.12 21.04
C VAL A 21 0.36 -16.84 22.17
N THR A 22 1.11 -17.29 23.14
CA THR A 22 0.59 -18.05 24.28
C THR A 22 0.79 -17.24 25.55
N CYS A 23 -0.26 -17.13 26.33
CA CYS A 23 -0.19 -16.49 27.65
C CYS A 23 -0.05 -17.57 28.71
N VAL A 24 0.91 -17.40 29.59
CA VAL A 24 1.13 -18.31 30.71
C VAL A 24 0.67 -17.65 31.99
N LEU A 25 -0.28 -18.28 32.65
CA LEU A 25 -0.78 -17.86 33.94
C LEU A 25 -0.36 -18.86 35.01
N ARG A 26 0.03 -18.35 36.15
CA ARG A 26 0.33 -19.18 37.30
C ARG A 26 -0.71 -18.96 38.39
N LEU A 27 -1.37 -20.04 38.77
CA LEU A 27 -2.36 -20.07 39.85
C LEU A 27 -1.87 -21.03 40.94
N GLY A 28 -1.25 -20.48 41.96
CA GLY A 28 -0.66 -21.30 43.02
C GLY A 28 0.46 -22.18 42.49
N ASP A 29 0.30 -23.49 42.56
CA ASP A 29 1.27 -24.47 42.06
C ASP A 29 0.97 -24.92 40.62
N GLU A 30 -0.11 -24.39 40.01
CA GLU A 30 -0.51 -24.77 38.66
C GLU A 30 -0.18 -23.71 37.67
N THR A 31 0.33 -24.11 36.51
CA THR A 31 0.59 -23.23 35.37
C THR A 31 -0.39 -23.56 34.26
N ILE A 32 -1.06 -22.53 33.76
CA ILE A 32 -2.02 -22.66 32.68
C ILE A 32 -1.48 -21.90 31.47
N GLU A 33 -1.43 -22.57 30.35
CA GLU A 33 -1.05 -21.99 29.08
C GLU A 33 -2.25 -21.95 28.13
N PHE A 34 -2.50 -20.81 27.52
CA PHE A 34 -3.55 -20.72 26.51
C PHE A 34 -3.14 -19.74 25.41
N GLN A 35 -3.52 -20.08 24.20
CA GLN A 35 -3.22 -19.26 23.05
C GLN A 35 -4.17 -18.07 23.00
N ILE A 36 -3.61 -16.87 23.02
CA ILE A 36 -4.39 -15.62 22.99
C ILE A 36 -4.43 -14.99 21.60
N GLY A 37 -3.59 -15.43 20.68
CA GLY A 37 -3.56 -14.88 19.34
C GLY A 37 -2.42 -15.46 18.52
N THR A 38 -2.15 -14.79 17.41
CA THR A 38 -1.08 -15.17 16.52
C THR A 38 -0.32 -13.91 16.12
N LEU A 39 1.00 -13.94 16.24
CA LEU A 39 1.86 -12.88 15.75
C LEU A 39 2.34 -13.23 14.34
N VAL A 40 2.07 -12.36 13.40
CA VAL A 40 2.57 -12.51 12.04
C VAL A 40 3.72 -11.52 11.85
N VAL A 41 4.92 -12.05 11.60
CA VAL A 41 6.07 -11.24 11.24
C VAL A 41 6.18 -11.30 9.71
N PRO A 42 5.92 -10.20 9.01
CA PRO A 42 5.98 -10.21 7.56
C PRO A 42 7.41 -10.40 7.08
N GLU A 43 7.56 -10.96 5.90
CA GLU A 43 8.84 -10.95 5.22
C GLU A 43 9.15 -9.49 4.87
N GLY A 44 9.64 -8.77 5.85
CA GLY A 44 10.03 -7.40 5.67
C GLY A 44 11.36 -7.34 4.96
N LYS A 45 11.37 -6.68 3.83
CA LYS A 45 12.60 -6.09 3.37
C LYS A 45 12.83 -4.93 4.31
N SER A 46 13.75 -5.10 5.20
CA SER A 46 14.03 -4.16 6.27
C SER A 46 14.36 -2.75 5.78
N ASP A 47 14.70 -2.62 4.52
CA ASP A 47 15.09 -1.35 3.91
C ASP A 47 13.91 -0.39 3.74
N ASP A 48 12.68 -0.90 3.76
CA ASP A 48 11.48 -0.10 3.55
C ASP A 48 10.72 0.13 4.86
N ALA A 49 11.33 -0.15 5.98
CA ALA A 49 10.68 -0.07 7.27
C ALA A 49 10.23 1.35 7.65
N ASP A 50 10.89 2.37 7.11
CA ASP A 50 10.59 3.76 7.42
C ASP A 50 9.49 4.35 6.54
N THR A 51 9.14 3.69 5.46
CA THR A 51 8.09 4.17 4.56
C THR A 51 6.95 3.17 4.60
N PRO A 52 5.77 3.56 5.06
CA PRO A 52 4.60 2.69 4.98
C PRO A 52 4.17 2.59 3.51
N GLN A 53 5.00 1.93 2.72
CA GLN A 53 4.67 1.71 1.34
C GLN A 53 3.64 0.61 1.25
N SER A 54 2.49 0.98 0.75
CA SER A 54 1.58 -0.03 0.28
C SER A 54 2.24 -0.75 -0.90
N PRO A 55 2.36 -2.08 -0.88
CA PRO A 55 2.90 -2.80 -2.03
C PRO A 55 1.99 -2.69 -3.26
N LEU A 56 0.88 -2.00 -3.15
CA LEU A 56 -0.13 -1.90 -4.18
C LEU A 56 0.17 -0.79 -5.19
N TYR A 57 1.04 0.15 -4.84
CA TYR A 57 1.46 1.24 -5.73
C TYR A 57 2.82 1.78 -5.31
N ARG A 58 3.43 2.54 -6.20
CA ARG A 58 4.76 3.11 -5.99
C ARG A 58 4.82 4.52 -6.57
N VAL A 59 5.50 5.42 -5.87
CA VAL A 59 5.71 6.80 -6.34
C VAL A 59 7.19 7.02 -6.59
N THR A 60 7.51 7.45 -7.81
CA THR A 60 8.90 7.66 -8.23
C THR A 60 9.09 9.05 -8.84
N ASP A 61 10.34 9.47 -8.95
CA ASP A 61 10.70 10.70 -9.64
C ASP A 61 10.98 10.44 -11.13
N LYS A 62 11.49 11.46 -11.83
CA LYS A 62 11.80 11.36 -13.26
C LYS A 62 12.89 10.32 -13.56
N ASP A 63 13.74 10.02 -12.60
CA ASP A 63 14.84 9.07 -12.73
C ASP A 63 14.43 7.65 -12.31
N GLY A 64 13.19 7.46 -11.89
CA GLY A 64 12.69 6.17 -11.45
C GLY A 64 13.03 5.82 -10.02
N LYS A 65 13.49 6.79 -9.23
CA LYS A 65 13.81 6.59 -7.82
C LYS A 65 12.59 6.82 -6.96
N ASP A 66 12.44 6.01 -5.94
CA ASP A 66 11.36 6.19 -4.98
C ASP A 66 11.50 7.50 -4.24
N ILE A 67 10.39 8.24 -4.16
CA ILE A 67 10.34 9.51 -3.44
C ILE A 67 9.29 9.45 -2.35
N ALA A 68 9.45 10.30 -1.35
CA ALA A 68 8.52 10.37 -0.24
C ALA A 68 7.17 10.93 -0.70
N TYR A 69 6.12 10.40 -0.16
CA TYR A 69 4.76 10.85 -0.42
C TYR A 69 3.89 10.66 0.82
N MET A 70 2.76 11.34 0.83
CA MET A 70 1.76 11.15 1.86
C MET A 70 0.53 10.49 1.24
N ALA A 71 0.01 9.48 1.89
CA ALA A 71 -1.19 8.80 1.44
C ALA A 71 -2.24 8.87 2.54
N GLU A 72 -3.43 9.31 2.18
CA GLU A 72 -4.56 9.39 3.08
C GLU A 72 -5.79 8.78 2.42
N GLN A 73 -6.46 7.92 3.17
CA GLN A 73 -7.71 7.31 2.70
C GLN A 73 -8.87 7.88 3.50
N LYS A 74 -9.82 8.47 2.80
CA LYS A 74 -11.01 9.05 3.42
C LYS A 74 -12.19 8.97 2.43
N ASP A 75 -13.34 8.53 2.93
CA ASP A 75 -14.59 8.49 2.16
C ASP A 75 -14.47 7.77 0.81
N GLY A 76 -13.69 6.71 0.77
CA GLY A 76 -13.47 5.94 -0.45
C GLY A 76 -12.46 6.57 -1.40
N VAL A 77 -11.79 7.64 -1.00
CA VAL A 77 -10.78 8.31 -1.82
C VAL A 77 -9.41 8.11 -1.19
N LEU A 78 -8.49 7.57 -1.97
CA LEU A 78 -7.08 7.49 -1.58
C LEU A 78 -6.37 8.69 -2.21
N THR A 79 -5.89 9.61 -1.38
CA THR A 79 -5.15 10.79 -1.83
C THR A 79 -3.66 10.56 -1.62
N VAL A 80 -2.91 10.60 -2.70
CA VAL A 80 -1.45 10.50 -2.67
C VAL A 80 -0.89 11.88 -3.00
N THR A 81 -0.20 12.48 -2.04
CA THR A 81 0.36 13.82 -2.18
C THR A 81 1.88 13.74 -2.21
N VAL A 82 2.48 14.38 -3.20
CA VAL A 82 3.93 14.40 -3.39
C VAL A 82 4.41 15.85 -3.40
N ASP A 83 5.43 16.14 -2.63
CA ASP A 83 6.04 17.47 -2.57
C ASP A 83 7.12 17.62 -3.67
N ALA A 84 6.70 17.47 -4.91
CA ALA A 84 7.57 17.57 -6.08
C ALA A 84 6.75 18.01 -7.29
N ASP A 85 7.43 18.66 -8.25
CA ASP A 85 6.80 19.07 -9.51
C ASP A 85 6.65 17.90 -10.47
N PHE A 86 7.60 16.97 -10.43
CA PHE A 86 7.57 15.76 -11.23
C PHE A 86 7.40 14.55 -10.34
N ALA A 87 6.42 13.73 -10.63
CA ALA A 87 6.21 12.47 -9.93
C ALA A 87 5.46 11.47 -10.80
N VAL A 88 5.70 10.21 -10.56
CA VAL A 88 5.06 9.11 -11.29
C VAL A 88 4.44 8.17 -10.27
N LEU A 89 3.17 7.89 -10.44
CA LEU A 89 2.45 6.89 -9.67
C LEU A 89 2.31 5.63 -10.52
N THR A 90 2.88 4.54 -10.05
CA THR A 90 2.84 3.26 -10.75
C THR A 90 2.28 2.17 -9.85
N GLY A 91 1.70 1.16 -10.44
CA GLY A 91 1.18 0.00 -9.73
C GLY A 91 0.59 -1.00 -10.70
N LYS A 92 0.14 -2.12 -10.17
CA LYS A 92 -0.53 -3.15 -10.96
C LYS A 92 -2.04 -3.07 -10.77
N LEU A 93 -2.80 -3.48 -11.77
CA LEU A 93 -4.25 -3.52 -11.67
C LEU A 93 -4.73 -4.48 -10.58
N SER A 94 -3.96 -5.53 -10.30
CA SER A 94 -4.25 -6.40 -9.17
C SER A 94 -4.21 -5.63 -7.84
N GLY A 95 -3.32 -4.65 -7.70
CA GLY A 95 -3.29 -3.74 -6.57
C GLY A 95 -4.50 -2.82 -6.53
N ILE A 96 -4.94 -2.33 -7.68
CA ILE A 96 -6.17 -1.53 -7.80
C ILE A 96 -7.38 -2.34 -7.34
N SER A 97 -7.48 -3.57 -7.76
CA SER A 97 -8.55 -4.47 -7.33
C SER A 97 -8.55 -4.66 -5.80
N THR A 98 -7.37 -4.80 -5.22
CA THR A 98 -7.21 -4.93 -3.76
C THR A 98 -7.64 -3.65 -3.04
N LEU A 99 -7.26 -2.48 -3.55
CA LEU A 99 -7.69 -1.20 -2.99
C LEU A 99 -9.20 -1.04 -3.05
N LYS A 100 -9.82 -1.45 -4.16
CA LYS A 100 -11.27 -1.42 -4.29
C LYS A 100 -11.94 -2.33 -3.25
N ALA A 101 -11.38 -3.49 -3.01
CA ALA A 101 -11.86 -4.40 -1.97
C ALA A 101 -11.73 -3.81 -0.57
N GLN A 102 -10.79 -2.90 -0.37
CA GLN A 102 -10.60 -2.18 0.91
C GLN A 102 -11.51 -0.96 1.05
N GLY A 103 -12.37 -0.70 0.08
CA GLY A 103 -13.28 0.41 0.11
C GLY A 103 -12.82 1.66 -0.64
N VAL A 104 -11.72 1.58 -1.36
CA VAL A 104 -11.24 2.69 -2.18
C VAL A 104 -11.92 2.65 -3.53
N GLU A 105 -12.56 3.74 -3.91
CA GLU A 105 -13.24 3.86 -5.20
C GLU A 105 -12.49 4.78 -6.16
N LYS A 106 -11.70 5.70 -5.62
CA LYS A 106 -11.01 6.74 -6.38
C LYS A 106 -9.61 6.95 -5.83
N ILE A 107 -8.66 7.19 -6.71
CA ILE A 107 -7.31 7.61 -6.34
C ILE A 107 -7.10 9.03 -6.84
N MET A 108 -6.65 9.90 -5.95
CA MET A 108 -6.26 11.26 -6.28
C MET A 108 -4.75 11.39 -6.12
N PHE A 109 -4.08 11.83 -7.17
CA PHE A 109 -2.64 12.03 -7.17
C PHE A 109 -2.33 13.52 -7.29
N VAL A 110 -1.70 14.07 -6.27
CA VAL A 110 -1.44 15.50 -6.15
C VAL A 110 0.06 15.76 -6.12
N THR A 111 0.51 16.62 -7.01
CA THR A 111 1.87 17.15 -7.00
C THR A 111 1.81 18.67 -6.87
N LYS A 112 2.96 19.33 -6.78
CA LYS A 112 3.00 20.79 -6.66
C LYS A 112 2.36 21.53 -7.82
N GLY A 113 2.47 20.98 -9.02
CA GLY A 113 1.99 21.64 -10.24
C GLY A 113 0.68 21.10 -10.78
N ALA A 114 0.22 19.96 -10.31
CA ALA A 114 -0.95 19.31 -10.89
C ALA A 114 -1.64 18.39 -9.89
N ALA A 115 -2.91 18.15 -10.13
CA ALA A 115 -3.68 17.17 -9.37
C ALA A 115 -4.54 16.37 -10.35
N SER A 116 -4.59 15.07 -10.18
CA SER A 116 -5.35 14.17 -11.02
C SER A 116 -6.11 13.17 -10.17
N ALA A 117 -7.23 12.72 -10.67
CA ALA A 117 -8.00 11.70 -10.00
C ALA A 117 -8.54 10.71 -11.03
N PHE A 118 -8.62 9.45 -10.65
CA PHE A 118 -9.20 8.43 -11.50
C PHE A 118 -9.96 7.42 -10.67
N LEU A 119 -10.96 6.82 -11.29
CA LEU A 119 -11.77 5.80 -10.65
C LEU A 119 -11.13 4.43 -10.84
N LEU A 120 -11.12 3.64 -9.77
CA LEU A 120 -10.53 2.30 -9.82
C LEU A 120 -11.32 1.38 -10.76
N SER A 121 -12.65 1.54 -10.78
CA SER A 121 -13.50 0.76 -11.68
C SER A 121 -13.18 1.02 -13.15
N ASP A 122 -12.88 2.26 -13.51
CA ASP A 122 -12.52 2.60 -14.89
C ASP A 122 -11.21 1.92 -15.30
N LEU A 123 -10.23 1.85 -14.42
CA LEU A 123 -8.98 1.15 -14.69
C LEU A 123 -9.19 -0.35 -14.85
N LEU A 124 -10.01 -0.94 -13.98
CA LEU A 124 -10.29 -2.37 -14.03
C LEU A 124 -11.10 -2.75 -15.28
N ASP A 125 -11.92 -1.85 -15.79
CA ASP A 125 -12.67 -2.08 -17.02
C ASP A 125 -11.80 -1.97 -18.27
N LYS A 126 -10.73 -1.18 -18.21
CA LYS A 126 -9.86 -0.91 -19.37
C LYS A 126 -8.70 -1.87 -19.49
N GLY A 127 -8.33 -2.58 -18.42
CA GLY A 127 -7.18 -3.46 -18.39
C GLY A 127 -7.44 -4.75 -17.65
N GLU A 128 -6.47 -5.63 -17.73
CA GLU A 128 -6.49 -6.92 -17.04
C GLU A 128 -5.61 -6.89 -15.79
N GLY A 129 -5.90 -7.74 -14.80
CA GLY A 129 -5.26 -7.70 -13.50
C GLY A 129 -3.75 -7.85 -13.47
N GLY A 130 -3.14 -8.37 -14.53
CA GLY A 130 -1.69 -8.47 -14.65
C GLY A 130 -1.01 -7.25 -15.21
N GLU A 131 -1.76 -6.28 -15.71
CA GLU A 131 -1.20 -5.07 -16.32
C GLU A 131 -0.81 -4.04 -15.26
N ALA A 132 0.17 -3.21 -15.59
CA ALA A 132 0.61 -2.11 -14.74
C ALA A 132 0.07 -0.80 -15.29
N TYR A 133 -0.27 0.11 -14.39
CA TYR A 133 -0.63 1.48 -14.77
C TYR A 133 0.51 2.44 -14.41
N ARG A 134 0.57 3.54 -15.12
CA ARG A 134 1.55 4.59 -14.85
C ARG A 134 0.89 5.95 -15.05
N LEU A 135 0.87 6.76 -14.02
CA LEU A 135 0.36 8.13 -14.05
C LEU A 135 1.54 9.06 -13.83
N THR A 136 1.84 9.89 -14.83
CA THR A 136 2.98 10.80 -14.79
C THR A 136 2.50 12.24 -14.71
N HIS A 137 2.99 12.98 -13.71
CA HIS A 137 2.85 14.43 -13.61
C HIS A 137 4.22 15.04 -13.87
N ASP A 138 4.35 15.81 -14.95
CA ASP A 138 5.61 16.45 -15.28
C ASP A 138 5.64 17.95 -14.99
N GLY A 139 4.75 18.41 -14.12
CA GLY A 139 4.63 19.81 -13.74
C GLY A 139 3.67 20.62 -14.60
N LYS A 140 3.50 20.23 -15.84
CA LYS A 140 2.61 20.93 -16.78
C LYS A 140 1.62 20.00 -17.47
N ALA A 141 2.02 18.76 -17.67
CA ALA A 141 1.22 17.78 -18.36
C ALA A 141 0.97 16.57 -17.48
N VAL A 142 -0.11 15.89 -17.74
CA VAL A 142 -0.48 14.64 -17.06
C VAL A 142 -0.62 13.57 -18.13
N THR A 143 0.12 12.48 -17.96
CA THR A 143 0.07 11.35 -18.88
C THR A 143 -0.31 10.09 -18.12
N PHE A 144 -1.21 9.32 -18.69
CA PHE A 144 -1.62 8.06 -18.13
C PHE A 144 -1.37 6.93 -19.13
N THR A 145 -0.72 5.87 -18.65
CA THR A 145 -0.43 4.69 -19.47
C THR A 145 -0.94 3.45 -18.75
N LEU A 146 -1.58 2.58 -19.48
CA LEU A 146 -2.09 1.31 -18.97
C LEU A 146 -1.46 0.17 -19.79
N GLY A 147 -0.62 -0.63 -19.12
CA GLY A 147 0.17 -1.65 -19.80
C GLY A 147 1.11 -1.02 -20.82
N GLU A 148 1.06 -1.47 -22.05
CA GLU A 148 1.83 -0.89 -23.15
C GLU A 148 1.05 0.16 -23.94
N LYS A 149 -0.19 0.42 -23.54
CA LYS A 149 -1.08 1.32 -24.27
C LYS A 149 -1.17 2.66 -23.57
N MET A 150 -0.93 3.73 -24.34
CA MET A 150 -1.20 5.07 -23.85
C MET A 150 -2.71 5.31 -23.90
N THR A 151 -3.29 5.55 -22.73
CA THR A 151 -4.73 5.76 -22.61
C THR A 151 -5.05 7.25 -22.63
N ASP A 152 -6.18 7.61 -23.26
CA ASP A 152 -6.65 8.99 -23.25
C ASP A 152 -6.97 9.43 -21.81
N VAL A 153 -6.19 10.35 -21.32
CA VAL A 153 -6.24 10.82 -19.94
C VAL A 153 -7.55 11.53 -19.63
N SER A 154 -8.14 12.17 -20.61
CA SER A 154 -9.37 12.95 -20.42
C SER A 154 -10.58 12.08 -20.12
N ALA A 155 -10.54 10.80 -20.49
CA ALA A 155 -11.63 9.88 -20.22
C ALA A 155 -11.53 9.24 -18.82
N VAL A 156 -10.34 9.19 -18.24
CA VAL A 156 -10.08 8.50 -16.97
C VAL A 156 -9.83 9.48 -15.83
N LEU A 157 -9.19 10.61 -16.12
CA LEU A 157 -8.81 11.58 -15.11
C LEU A 157 -9.83 12.70 -14.99
N THR A 158 -10.29 12.92 -13.78
CA THR A 158 -11.12 14.06 -13.43
C THR A 158 -10.26 15.08 -12.68
N LYS A 159 -10.33 16.33 -13.05
CA LYS A 159 -9.68 17.38 -12.27
C LYS A 159 -10.51 17.61 -11.01
N PRO A 160 -9.86 17.67 -9.83
CA PRO A 160 -10.58 17.96 -8.60
C PRO A 160 -11.07 19.39 -8.55
#